data_365e6e731465d327aba1813edc54b094
#
_entry.id   365e6e731465d327aba1813edc54b094
#
_cell.length_a   1.000
_cell.length_b   1.000
_cell.length_c   1.000
_cell.angle_alpha   90.00
_cell.angle_beta   90.00
_cell.angle_gamma   90.00
#
_symmetry.space_group_name_H-M   'P 1'
#
loop_
_entity.id
_entity.type
_entity.pdbx_description
1 polymer ?
#
loop_
_entity_poly.entity_id
_entity_poly.type
_entity_poly.pdbx_seq_one_letter_code
_entity_poly.pdbx_strand_id
1 'polypeptide(L)'
;MQKINYFELLEELSVLCTRAVFLASENTRSQLQKALNECSALQEECMARICELESFLFTDFLPPLERRSIAEAAHGMGRIIERSHQIILRKLQRSSYDKRAKEKEVCIILSELLEKSVKMLKKIKKPNQIPKIREFRELLLSARKSARSSQKKQSPSSLYMTELREELSDCFDKIIEIMLCNI
;
A
#
# COMPACT_ATOMS: atom_id res chain seq x y z
N MET A 1 -3.13 28.62 -13.81
CA MET A 1 -3.66 27.47 -13.06
C MET A 1 -2.62 26.36 -13.10
N GLN A 2 -2.14 25.93 -11.94
CA GLN A 2 -1.22 24.80 -11.83
C GLN A 2 -1.99 23.53 -12.22
N LYS A 3 -1.47 22.78 -13.19
CA LYS A 3 -2.11 21.53 -13.65
C LYS A 3 -1.96 20.51 -12.54
N ILE A 4 -3.07 20.18 -11.89
CA ILE A 4 -3.11 19.21 -10.80
C ILE A 4 -2.67 17.86 -11.32
N ASN A 5 -1.71 17.22 -10.65
CA ASN A 5 -1.20 15.92 -11.05
C ASN A 5 -1.58 14.84 -10.01
N TYR A 6 -2.82 14.35 -10.06
CA TYR A 6 -3.32 13.27 -9.21
C TYR A 6 -2.42 12.04 -9.21
N PHE A 7 -1.78 11.75 -10.34
CA PHE A 7 -0.89 10.59 -10.46
C PHE A 7 0.40 10.77 -9.66
N GLU A 8 0.90 12.02 -9.51
CA GLU A 8 2.07 12.30 -8.67
C GLU A 8 1.72 12.11 -7.21
N LEU A 9 0.58 12.64 -6.75
CA LEU A 9 0.14 12.44 -5.37
C LEU A 9 -0.08 10.96 -5.03
N LEU A 10 -0.71 10.19 -5.92
CA LEU A 10 -0.87 8.75 -5.73
C LEU A 10 0.49 8.02 -5.74
N GLU A 11 1.43 8.45 -6.58
CA GLU A 11 2.78 7.88 -6.61
C GLU A 11 3.52 8.16 -5.30
N GLU A 12 3.48 9.40 -4.79
CA GLU A 12 4.06 9.76 -3.49
C GLU A 12 3.45 8.91 -2.37
N LEU A 13 2.13 8.79 -2.30
CA LEU A 13 1.44 7.93 -1.33
C LEU A 13 1.90 6.47 -1.41
N SER A 14 2.08 5.93 -2.62
CA SER A 14 2.54 4.55 -2.80
C SER A 14 3.97 4.33 -2.32
N VAL A 15 4.85 5.33 -2.48
CA VAL A 15 6.21 5.30 -1.95
C VAL A 15 6.20 5.32 -0.41
N LEU A 16 5.36 6.17 0.20
CA LEU A 16 5.19 6.19 1.66
C LEU A 16 4.71 4.84 2.19
N CYS A 17 3.77 4.19 1.48
CA CYS A 17 3.30 2.83 1.81
C CYS A 17 4.43 1.81 1.81
N THR A 18 5.21 1.76 0.74
CA THR A 18 6.34 0.82 0.61
C THR A 18 7.33 1.00 1.75
N ARG A 19 7.65 2.26 2.09
CA ARG A 19 8.54 2.58 3.21
C ARG A 19 7.97 2.15 4.55
N ALA A 20 6.68 2.41 4.82
CA ALA A 20 6.00 1.99 6.05
C ALA A 20 5.98 0.46 6.23
N VAL A 21 5.70 -0.28 5.15
CA VAL A 21 5.73 -1.76 5.15
C VAL A 21 7.13 -2.28 5.44
N PHE A 22 8.16 -1.65 4.87
CA PHE A 22 9.55 -2.00 5.15
C PHE A 22 9.90 -1.78 6.62
N LEU A 23 9.54 -0.63 7.20
CA LEU A 23 9.73 -0.34 8.62
C LEU A 23 8.98 -1.35 9.52
N ALA A 24 7.76 -1.74 9.14
CA ALA A 24 7.00 -2.76 9.86
C ALA A 24 7.65 -4.16 9.77
N SER A 25 8.56 -4.39 8.84
CA SER A 25 9.30 -5.65 8.71
C SER A 25 10.47 -5.80 9.69
N GLU A 26 10.94 -4.69 10.30
CA GLU A 26 12.02 -4.67 11.26
C GLU A 26 11.75 -5.52 12.52
N ASN A 27 12.81 -6.04 13.15
CA ASN A 27 12.69 -6.99 14.27
C ASN A 27 13.53 -6.64 15.49
N THR A 28 14.60 -5.87 15.36
CA THR A 28 15.45 -5.53 16.51
C THR A 28 14.85 -4.36 17.29
N ARG A 29 14.90 -4.41 18.62
CA ARG A 29 14.27 -3.39 19.46
C ARG A 29 14.79 -1.97 19.21
N SER A 30 16.07 -1.83 18.94
CA SER A 30 16.67 -0.52 18.61
C SER A 30 16.18 0.03 17.27
N GLN A 31 16.02 -0.83 16.26
CA GLN A 31 15.47 -0.47 14.96
C GLN A 31 13.98 -0.16 15.05
N LEU A 32 13.21 -0.92 15.85
CA LEU A 32 11.77 -0.70 16.03
C LEU A 32 11.44 0.67 16.65
N GLN A 33 12.27 1.18 17.58
CA GLN A 33 12.04 2.52 18.14
C GLN A 33 12.26 3.61 17.08
N LYS A 34 13.30 3.48 16.26
CA LYS A 34 13.54 4.39 15.13
C LYS A 34 12.44 4.27 14.10
N ALA A 35 12.05 3.04 13.75
CA ALA A 35 10.98 2.75 12.81
C ALA A 35 9.64 3.33 13.26
N LEU A 36 9.34 3.34 14.57
CA LEU A 36 8.13 3.93 15.11
C LEU A 36 8.08 5.44 14.84
N ASN A 37 9.16 6.16 15.19
CA ASN A 37 9.23 7.61 14.99
C ASN A 37 9.13 7.96 13.49
N GLU A 38 9.83 7.20 12.65
CA GLU A 38 9.79 7.40 11.21
C GLU A 38 8.39 7.09 10.63
N CYS A 39 7.77 6.00 11.06
CA CYS A 39 6.42 5.64 10.59
C CYS A 39 5.36 6.66 11.04
N SER A 40 5.51 7.28 12.23
CA SER A 40 4.65 8.39 12.66
C SER A 40 4.77 9.60 11.72
N ALA A 41 5.99 9.97 11.32
CA ALA A 41 6.20 11.05 10.36
C ALA A 41 5.59 10.71 8.98
N LEU A 42 5.69 9.44 8.54
CA LEU A 42 5.04 8.99 7.31
C LEU A 42 3.50 9.08 7.38
N GLN A 43 2.90 8.84 8.56
CA GLN A 43 1.45 9.01 8.74
C GLN A 43 1.04 10.48 8.60
N GLU A 44 1.77 11.40 9.21
CA GLU A 44 1.49 12.84 9.10
C GLU A 44 1.62 13.31 7.64
N GLU A 45 2.69 12.92 6.96
CA GLU A 45 2.89 13.23 5.55
C GLU A 45 1.79 12.64 4.67
N CYS A 46 1.41 11.38 4.90
CA CYS A 46 0.32 10.72 4.18
C CYS A 46 -1.01 11.47 4.34
N MET A 47 -1.37 11.85 5.57
CA MET A 47 -2.59 12.62 5.82
C MET A 47 -2.58 13.95 5.10
N ALA A 48 -1.46 14.67 5.10
CA ALA A 48 -1.32 15.93 4.35
C ALA A 48 -1.54 15.71 2.85
N ARG A 49 -0.97 14.65 2.26
CA ARG A 49 -1.15 14.33 0.84
C ARG A 49 -2.58 13.91 0.50
N ILE A 50 -3.24 13.15 1.37
CA ILE A 50 -4.65 12.78 1.19
C ILE A 50 -5.54 14.04 1.22
N CYS A 51 -5.36 14.93 2.19
CA CYS A 51 -6.11 16.17 2.27
C CYS A 51 -5.87 17.08 1.04
N GLU A 52 -4.64 17.16 0.55
CA GLU A 52 -4.30 17.89 -0.67
C GLU A 52 -5.04 17.29 -1.88
N LEU A 53 -4.98 15.96 -2.04
CA LEU A 53 -5.65 15.25 -3.12
C LEU A 53 -7.17 15.45 -3.08
N GLU A 54 -7.79 15.34 -1.90
CA GLU A 54 -9.23 15.58 -1.73
C GLU A 54 -9.63 17.00 -2.05
N SER A 55 -8.85 18.00 -1.61
CA SER A 55 -9.07 19.41 -1.96
C SER A 55 -9.10 19.60 -3.48
N PHE A 56 -8.19 18.95 -4.20
CA PHE A 56 -8.19 18.99 -5.66
C PHE A 56 -9.38 18.28 -6.27
N LEU A 57 -9.78 17.12 -5.75
CA LEU A 57 -10.96 16.39 -6.23
C LEU A 57 -12.25 17.18 -6.05
N PHE A 58 -12.34 18.04 -5.02
CA PHE A 58 -13.50 18.94 -4.82
C PHE A 58 -13.52 20.10 -5.81
N THR A 59 -12.36 20.63 -6.16
CA THR A 59 -12.24 21.84 -6.99
C THR A 59 -12.12 21.57 -8.49
N ASP A 60 -11.63 20.41 -8.89
CA ASP A 60 -11.47 20.03 -10.29
C ASP A 60 -12.81 19.59 -10.90
N PHE A 61 -13.18 20.21 -12.01
CA PHE A 61 -14.44 19.88 -12.69
C PHE A 61 -14.37 18.54 -13.43
N LEU A 62 -13.22 18.20 -14.00
CA LEU A 62 -12.98 16.99 -14.82
C LEU A 62 -11.68 16.30 -14.43
N PRO A 63 -11.65 15.54 -13.33
CA PRO A 63 -10.48 14.75 -12.99
C PRO A 63 -10.23 13.66 -14.05
N PRO A 64 -8.97 13.24 -14.24
CA PRO A 64 -8.59 12.28 -15.27
C PRO A 64 -9.15 10.86 -15.05
N LEU A 65 -9.60 10.57 -13.85
CA LEU A 65 -10.19 9.31 -13.41
C LEU A 65 -11.43 9.61 -12.56
N GLU A 66 -12.24 8.59 -12.28
CA GLU A 66 -13.37 8.72 -11.36
C GLU A 66 -12.91 9.17 -9.97
N ARG A 67 -13.52 10.27 -9.45
CA ARG A 67 -13.17 10.87 -8.15
C ARG A 67 -13.15 9.87 -7.01
N ARG A 68 -14.21 9.05 -6.94
CA ARG A 68 -14.36 8.03 -5.91
C ARG A 68 -13.22 7.03 -5.94
N SER A 69 -12.85 6.55 -7.11
CA SER A 69 -11.77 5.58 -7.28
C SER A 69 -10.41 6.14 -6.86
N ILE A 70 -10.13 7.42 -7.18
CA ILE A 70 -8.91 8.11 -6.73
C ILE A 70 -8.88 8.23 -5.20
N ALA A 71 -9.99 8.68 -4.59
CA ALA A 71 -10.09 8.83 -3.14
C ALA A 71 -9.96 7.48 -2.41
N GLU A 72 -10.66 6.46 -2.86
CA GLU A 72 -10.59 5.11 -2.29
C GLU A 72 -9.17 4.51 -2.35
N ALA A 73 -8.45 4.74 -3.45
CA ALA A 73 -7.06 4.31 -3.57
C ALA A 73 -6.15 5.05 -2.57
N ALA A 74 -6.28 6.36 -2.45
CA ALA A 74 -5.52 7.17 -1.50
C ALA A 74 -5.78 6.75 -0.04
N HIS A 75 -7.06 6.59 0.35
CA HIS A 75 -7.42 6.11 1.68
C HIS A 75 -6.95 4.68 1.94
N GLY A 76 -6.97 3.80 0.92
CA GLY A 76 -6.38 2.46 1.02
C GLY A 76 -4.91 2.53 1.39
N MET A 77 -4.14 3.42 0.76
CA MET A 77 -2.74 3.65 1.08
C MET A 77 -2.55 4.20 2.50
N GLY A 78 -3.42 5.11 2.96
CA GLY A 78 -3.42 5.60 4.34
C GLY A 78 -3.60 4.47 5.36
N ARG A 79 -4.55 3.55 5.12
CA ARG A 79 -4.77 2.39 6.00
C ARG A 79 -3.56 1.45 6.06
N ILE A 80 -2.84 1.26 4.95
CA ILE A 80 -1.60 0.46 4.92
C ILE A 80 -0.55 1.05 5.87
N ILE A 81 -0.35 2.38 5.82
CA ILE A 81 0.62 3.06 6.68
C ILE A 81 0.20 2.97 8.15
N GLU A 82 -1.09 3.19 8.45
CA GLU A 82 -1.64 3.05 9.80
C GLU A 82 -1.43 1.63 10.35
N ARG A 83 -1.73 0.58 9.56
CA ARG A 83 -1.51 -0.81 9.95
C ARG A 83 -0.03 -1.10 10.19
N SER A 84 0.84 -0.58 9.36
CA SER A 84 2.30 -0.71 9.53
C SER A 84 2.76 -0.11 10.86
N HIS A 85 2.28 1.07 11.20
CA HIS A 85 2.55 1.74 12.49
C HIS A 85 2.05 0.90 13.68
N GLN A 86 0.82 0.39 13.62
CA GLN A 86 0.25 -0.48 14.66
C GLN A 86 1.08 -1.76 14.86
N ILE A 87 1.62 -2.35 13.78
CA ILE A 87 2.50 -3.52 13.86
C ILE A 87 3.78 -3.18 14.63
N ILE A 88 4.42 -2.05 14.33
CA ILE A 88 5.65 -1.60 14.99
C ILE A 88 5.38 -1.38 16.48
N LEU A 89 4.31 -0.66 16.84
CA LEU A 89 3.91 -0.44 18.24
C LEU A 89 3.75 -1.75 19.01
N ARG A 90 3.05 -2.71 18.43
CA ARG A 90 2.80 -4.02 19.08
C ARG A 90 4.05 -4.86 19.22
N LYS A 91 4.98 -4.78 18.26
CA LYS A 91 6.29 -5.43 18.36
C LYS A 91 7.11 -4.85 19.52
N LEU A 92 7.05 -3.53 19.75
CA LEU A 92 7.72 -2.89 20.87
C LEU A 92 7.13 -3.29 22.24
N GLN A 93 5.82 -3.52 22.31
CA GLN A 93 5.13 -3.91 23.54
C GLN A 93 5.36 -5.39 23.92
N ARG A 94 5.74 -6.25 22.99
CA ARG A 94 5.90 -7.69 23.20
C ARG A 94 7.37 -8.08 23.31
N SER A 95 7.66 -9.01 24.23
CA SER A 95 9.02 -9.57 24.37
C SER A 95 9.34 -10.69 23.38
N SER A 96 8.35 -11.26 22.68
CA SER A 96 8.56 -12.32 21.69
C SER A 96 8.23 -11.83 20.28
N TYR A 97 9.19 -11.94 19.37
CA TYR A 97 9.06 -11.56 17.96
C TYR A 97 8.53 -12.71 17.12
N ASP A 98 7.62 -12.40 16.21
CA ASP A 98 7.14 -13.39 15.25
C ASP A 98 8.23 -13.66 14.19
N LYS A 99 8.66 -14.91 14.11
CA LYS A 99 9.73 -15.38 13.21
C LYS A 99 9.24 -15.67 11.77
N ARG A 100 8.02 -15.25 11.40
CA ARG A 100 7.45 -15.57 10.09
C ARG A 100 8.03 -14.70 8.97
N ALA A 101 9.18 -15.10 8.48
CA ALA A 101 9.86 -14.45 7.35
C ALA A 101 8.96 -14.36 6.09
N LYS A 102 8.17 -15.40 5.79
CA LYS A 102 7.32 -15.47 4.58
C LYS A 102 6.23 -14.42 4.49
N GLU A 103 5.50 -14.13 5.57
CA GLU A 103 4.43 -13.12 5.55
C GLU A 103 5.00 -11.73 5.34
N LYS A 104 6.14 -11.42 5.95
CA LYS A 104 6.85 -10.15 5.75
C LYS A 104 7.31 -9.98 4.31
N GLU A 105 7.92 -11.00 3.75
CA GLU A 105 8.35 -11.02 2.36
C GLU A 105 7.18 -10.78 1.39
N VAL A 106 6.04 -11.42 1.63
CA VAL A 106 4.82 -11.21 0.84
C VAL A 106 4.33 -9.76 0.94
N CYS A 107 4.31 -9.16 2.14
CA CYS A 107 3.91 -7.76 2.30
C CYS A 107 4.86 -6.81 1.57
N ILE A 108 6.16 -7.03 1.63
CA ILE A 108 7.16 -6.24 0.90
C ILE A 108 6.92 -6.34 -0.61
N ILE A 109 6.79 -7.56 -1.14
CA ILE A 109 6.52 -7.80 -2.57
C ILE A 109 5.23 -7.08 -3.00
N LEU A 110 4.15 -7.19 -2.21
CA LEU A 110 2.88 -6.54 -2.52
C LEU A 110 2.99 -5.01 -2.50
N SER A 111 3.75 -4.42 -1.57
CA SER A 111 3.95 -2.97 -1.53
C SER A 111 4.75 -2.46 -2.74
N GLU A 112 5.77 -3.19 -3.16
CA GLU A 112 6.52 -2.86 -4.37
C GLU A 112 5.68 -3.01 -5.64
N LEU A 113 4.80 -4.03 -5.70
CA LEU A 113 3.87 -4.21 -6.82
C LEU A 113 2.84 -3.08 -6.86
N LEU A 114 2.35 -2.64 -5.69
CA LEU A 114 1.45 -1.49 -5.57
C LEU A 114 2.11 -0.23 -6.15
N GLU A 115 3.34 0.08 -5.72
CA GLU A 115 4.09 1.23 -6.22
C GLU A 115 4.32 1.16 -7.73
N LYS A 116 4.70 0.00 -8.27
CA LYS A 116 4.88 -0.20 -9.71
C LYS A 116 3.57 -0.02 -10.48
N SER A 117 2.45 -0.51 -9.93
CA SER A 117 1.14 -0.38 -10.56
C SER A 117 0.65 1.07 -10.58
N VAL A 118 0.87 1.82 -9.50
CA VAL A 118 0.54 3.26 -9.45
C VAL A 118 1.35 4.05 -10.49
N LYS A 119 2.65 3.77 -10.64
CA LYS A 119 3.49 4.38 -11.69
C LYS A 119 2.99 4.09 -13.10
N MET A 120 2.28 2.99 -13.31
CA MET A 120 1.67 2.67 -14.60
C MET A 120 0.40 3.46 -14.88
N LEU A 121 -0.30 3.99 -13.89
CA LEU A 121 -1.50 4.82 -14.10
C LEU A 121 -1.23 6.01 -15.02
N LYS A 122 -0.04 6.61 -14.96
CA LYS A 122 0.37 7.69 -15.88
C LYS A 122 0.42 7.27 -17.35
N LYS A 123 0.52 5.97 -17.62
CA LYS A 123 0.75 5.40 -18.97
C LYS A 123 -0.46 4.60 -19.48
N ILE A 124 -1.56 4.63 -18.76
CA ILE A 124 -2.71 3.72 -18.93
C ILE A 124 -3.34 3.80 -20.34
N LYS A 125 -3.29 4.98 -20.98
CA LYS A 125 -3.84 5.19 -22.33
C LYS A 125 -3.02 4.52 -23.46
N LYS A 126 -1.94 3.79 -23.12
CA LYS A 126 -1.10 3.10 -24.10
C LYS A 126 -1.54 1.63 -24.22
N PRO A 127 -1.95 1.15 -25.41
CA PRO A 127 -2.50 -0.21 -25.60
C PRO A 127 -1.50 -1.33 -25.25
N ASN A 128 -0.20 -1.03 -25.21
CA ASN A 128 0.84 -2.00 -24.84
C ASN A 128 0.92 -2.27 -23.33
N GLN A 129 0.07 -1.67 -22.50
CA GLN A 129 0.06 -1.89 -21.04
C GLN A 129 -0.82 -3.09 -20.61
N ILE A 130 -1.76 -3.54 -21.44
CA ILE A 130 -2.66 -4.65 -21.12
C ILE A 130 -1.91 -5.92 -20.67
N PRO A 131 -0.83 -6.39 -21.35
CA PRO A 131 -0.09 -7.56 -20.90
C PRO A 131 0.52 -7.40 -19.50
N LYS A 132 1.03 -6.20 -19.18
CA LYS A 132 1.62 -5.90 -17.86
C LYS A 132 0.58 -5.89 -16.73
N ILE A 133 -0.64 -5.39 -17.02
CA ILE A 133 -1.75 -5.43 -16.05
C ILE A 133 -2.12 -6.88 -15.74
N ARG A 134 -2.16 -7.74 -16.76
CA ARG A 134 -2.41 -9.17 -16.58
C ARG A 134 -1.32 -9.83 -15.74
N GLU A 135 -0.05 -9.55 -16.04
CA GLU A 135 1.11 -10.03 -15.26
C GLU A 135 1.00 -9.62 -13.79
N PHE A 136 0.70 -8.37 -13.50
CA PHE A 136 0.53 -7.88 -12.13
C PHE A 136 -0.61 -8.59 -11.40
N ARG A 137 -1.74 -8.84 -12.08
CA ARG A 137 -2.85 -9.58 -11.50
C ARG A 137 -2.47 -11.04 -11.19
N GLU A 138 -1.70 -11.68 -12.03
CA GLU A 138 -1.19 -13.04 -11.81
C GLU A 138 -0.23 -13.08 -10.61
N LEU A 139 0.67 -12.09 -10.48
CA LEU A 139 1.57 -11.95 -9.34
C LEU A 139 0.79 -11.74 -8.03
N LEU A 140 -0.26 -10.91 -8.02
CA LEU A 140 -1.13 -10.74 -6.87
C LEU A 140 -1.81 -12.05 -6.47
N LEU A 141 -2.38 -12.79 -7.42
CA LEU A 141 -3.02 -14.08 -7.17
C LEU A 141 -2.02 -15.12 -6.61
N SER A 142 -0.80 -15.12 -7.12
CA SER A 142 0.30 -15.95 -6.63
C SER A 142 0.68 -15.61 -5.19
N ALA A 143 0.84 -14.31 -4.87
CA ALA A 143 1.12 -13.83 -3.52
C ALA A 143 0.00 -14.21 -2.53
N ARG A 144 -1.27 -14.06 -2.93
CA ARG A 144 -2.44 -14.49 -2.12
C ARG A 144 -2.46 -16.01 -1.86
N LYS A 145 -2.12 -16.83 -2.85
CA LYS A 145 -2.05 -18.29 -2.70
C LYS A 145 -0.93 -18.71 -1.74
N SER A 146 0.24 -18.13 -1.89
CA SER A 146 1.40 -18.35 -1.01
C SER A 146 1.08 -18.06 0.46
N ALA A 147 0.37 -16.96 0.71
CA ALA A 147 -0.01 -16.55 2.05
C ALA A 147 -1.08 -17.45 2.68
N ARG A 148 -2.09 -17.94 1.92
CA ARG A 148 -3.11 -18.88 2.41
C ARG A 148 -2.53 -20.21 2.85
N SER A 149 -1.49 -20.70 2.19
CA SER A 149 -0.81 -21.95 2.58
C SER A 149 -0.12 -21.87 3.95
N SER A 150 0.23 -20.66 4.39
CA SER A 150 0.89 -20.39 5.68
C SER A 150 -0.06 -20.22 6.87
N GLN A 151 -1.38 -20.13 6.63
CA GLN A 151 -2.38 -19.83 7.67
C GLN A 151 -2.71 -20.97 8.65
N LYS A 152 -2.24 -22.20 8.43
CA LYS A 152 -2.65 -23.39 9.22
C LYS A 152 -2.25 -23.38 10.72
N LYS A 153 -1.47 -22.40 11.20
CA LYS A 153 -1.16 -22.20 12.64
C LYS A 153 -1.14 -20.71 12.96
N GLN A 154 -2.29 -20.14 13.29
CA GLN A 154 -2.39 -18.72 13.65
C GLN A 154 -1.99 -18.50 15.11
N SER A 155 -0.96 -17.68 15.33
CA SER A 155 -0.71 -17.00 16.61
C SER A 155 -1.33 -15.59 16.55
N PRO A 156 -1.69 -14.97 17.69
CA PRO A 156 -2.24 -13.60 17.71
C PRO A 156 -1.34 -12.56 17.02
N SER A 157 -0.02 -12.77 16.98
CA SER A 157 0.92 -11.89 16.29
C SER A 157 0.89 -12.03 14.77
N SER A 158 0.43 -13.19 14.24
CA SER A 158 0.28 -13.38 12.80
C SER A 158 -0.93 -12.66 12.21
N LEU A 159 -1.93 -12.36 13.05
CA LEU A 159 -3.15 -11.69 12.61
C LEU A 159 -2.84 -10.32 11.98
N TYR A 160 -1.93 -9.55 12.58
CA TYR A 160 -1.63 -8.19 12.10
C TYR A 160 -0.88 -8.13 10.77
N MET A 161 0.05 -9.07 10.54
CA MET A 161 0.69 -9.18 9.23
C MET A 161 -0.29 -9.68 8.16
N THR A 162 -1.26 -10.51 8.56
CA THR A 162 -2.35 -10.95 7.70
C THR A 162 -3.27 -9.78 7.34
N GLU A 163 -3.66 -8.96 8.31
CA GLU A 163 -4.45 -7.74 8.08
C GLU A 163 -3.71 -6.76 7.15
N LEU A 164 -2.42 -6.51 7.37
CA LEU A 164 -1.62 -5.66 6.49
C LEU A 164 -1.57 -6.20 5.06
N ARG A 165 -1.40 -7.50 4.89
CA ARG A 165 -1.42 -8.15 3.58
C ARG A 165 -2.78 -7.99 2.89
N GLU A 166 -3.89 -8.11 3.64
CA GLU A 166 -5.23 -7.91 3.11
C GLU A 166 -5.44 -6.47 2.64
N GLU A 167 -5.08 -5.48 3.44
CA GLU A 167 -5.13 -4.06 3.03
C GLU A 167 -4.28 -3.78 1.79
N LEU A 168 -3.06 -4.34 1.72
CA LEU A 168 -2.21 -4.24 0.53
C LEU A 168 -2.87 -4.86 -0.71
N SER A 169 -3.49 -6.04 -0.53
CA SER A 169 -4.16 -6.75 -1.62
C SER A 169 -5.39 -5.98 -2.11
N ASP A 170 -6.19 -5.43 -1.21
CA ASP A 170 -7.41 -4.70 -1.54
C ASP A 170 -7.07 -3.36 -2.23
N CYS A 171 -6.06 -2.65 -1.72
CA CYS A 171 -5.58 -1.43 -2.36
C CYS A 171 -5.02 -1.71 -3.76
N PHE A 172 -4.26 -2.80 -3.93
CA PHE A 172 -3.74 -3.21 -5.22
C PHE A 172 -4.85 -3.60 -6.21
N ASP A 173 -5.88 -4.36 -5.76
CA ASP A 173 -7.05 -4.67 -6.60
C ASP A 173 -7.75 -3.41 -7.07
N LYS A 174 -7.85 -2.39 -6.20
CA LYS A 174 -8.45 -1.11 -6.57
C LYS A 174 -7.65 -0.38 -7.65
N ILE A 175 -6.34 -0.37 -7.56
CA ILE A 175 -5.48 0.19 -8.60
C ILE A 175 -5.63 -0.56 -9.94
N ILE A 176 -5.72 -1.90 -9.90
CA ILE A 176 -5.97 -2.70 -11.10
C ILE A 176 -7.36 -2.41 -11.70
N GLU A 177 -8.39 -2.26 -10.86
CA GLU A 177 -9.73 -1.87 -11.31
C GLU A 177 -9.70 -0.51 -12.02
N ILE A 178 -9.05 0.50 -11.44
CA ILE A 178 -8.85 1.80 -12.06
C ILE A 178 -8.16 1.66 -13.43
N MET A 179 -7.13 0.81 -13.52
CA MET A 179 -6.44 0.56 -14.79
C MET A 179 -7.38 -0.04 -15.83
N LEU A 180 -8.17 -1.05 -15.47
CA LEU A 180 -9.06 -1.76 -16.38
C LEU A 180 -10.23 -0.90 -16.87
N CYS A 181 -10.75 -0.01 -16.02
CA CYS A 181 -11.84 0.89 -16.38
C CYS A 181 -11.39 2.05 -17.31
N ASN A 182 -10.08 2.26 -17.48
CA ASN A 182 -9.54 3.41 -18.24
C ASN A 182 -8.69 3.01 -19.48
N ILE A 183 -8.73 1.74 -19.87
CA ILE A 183 -8.18 1.23 -21.14
C ILE A 183 -9.23 1.36 -22.23
#